data_9c09a94d1d5974588be9520942a8e6fa
#
_entry.id   9c09a94d1d5974588be9520942a8e6fa
#
_cell.length_a   1.000
_cell.length_b   1.000
_cell.length_c   1.000
_cell.angle_alpha   90.00
_cell.angle_beta   90.00
_cell.angle_gamma   90.00
#
_symmetry.space_group_name_H-M   'P 1'
#
loop_
_entity.id
_entity.type
_entity.pdbx_description
1 polymer ?
#
loop_
_entity_poly.entity_id
_entity_poly.type
_entity_poly.pdbx_seq_one_letter_code
_entity_poly.pdbx_strand_id
1 'polypeptide(L)'
;MTDDADKPVFHFTPQRNWMNDPNGLVYLDGVYHLFFQYNPDGNDWGNMSWGHATSTDLLSWAEQSLALPYTQDEQIFSGSIVVDHDNTTGFGQDGVVPLVAIYTRVTSNAVQAQALAFSLDRGMTWQKYHANPVLDRNSSAFRDPKVFRAADRHGRERWVMVAVEAEQRMLLVYSSHDLITWAYESTFGPFGDEGVVWECPDLFALNLNGDPSHPRWVLVLSTNKVPDHDSAAFSFTGHFDGHVFVADDAETWRPLDYGRDFYAAVSFANTPDACRIILGWANNWQYAADAPTYPWRGAMTLPRQLELTETGITQNLPAVTEEALPAEPSQTYQADHLEGPVIFDSGRHYRFRLTCTLDDAAEVSVGLLSGAGMPAAVLHYAAGTHTLSFERTRSGRNEFHPRFAEVSSVRLPSSSSSSPQSLSQSLSHRLELDIFVDGCIVEVFANRGAATLTMQAFSAPDAREIVLSADGRAPIRARVELYDLTQITVTNSRMLMLENVAGPPSE
;
A
#
# COMPACT_ATOMS: atom_id res chain seq x y z
N MET A 1 -29.28 -4.54 -10.82
CA MET A 1 -27.89 -4.33 -10.39
C MET A 1 -28.01 -3.60 -9.06
N THR A 2 -27.72 -4.24 -7.96
CA THR A 2 -27.59 -3.55 -6.68
C THR A 2 -26.38 -2.65 -6.83
N ASP A 3 -26.62 -1.34 -6.77
CA ASP A 3 -25.57 -0.33 -6.71
C ASP A 3 -24.76 -0.64 -5.45
N ASP A 4 -23.57 -1.23 -5.62
CA ASP A 4 -22.73 -1.60 -4.49
C ASP A 4 -22.03 -0.32 -3.99
N ALA A 5 -22.73 0.40 -3.13
CA ALA A 5 -22.30 1.68 -2.61
C ALA A 5 -20.97 1.61 -1.82
N ASP A 6 -20.52 0.42 -1.45
CA ASP A 6 -19.25 0.22 -0.76
C ASP A 6 -18.09 -0.06 -1.70
N LYS A 7 -18.39 -0.38 -2.98
CA LYS A 7 -17.34 -0.72 -3.93
C LYS A 7 -16.49 0.49 -4.28
N PRO A 8 -15.16 0.40 -4.11
CA PRO A 8 -14.22 1.42 -4.56
C PRO A 8 -14.31 1.66 -6.08
N VAL A 9 -14.03 2.89 -6.51
CA VAL A 9 -13.96 3.28 -7.93
C VAL A 9 -12.56 3.68 -8.36
N PHE A 10 -11.70 4.14 -7.44
CA PHE A 10 -10.32 4.52 -7.72
C PHE A 10 -9.28 3.77 -6.87
N HIS A 11 -9.66 2.98 -5.87
CA HIS A 11 -8.82 1.92 -5.31
C HIS A 11 -9.03 0.65 -6.13
N PHE A 12 -7.95 -0.03 -6.49
CA PHE A 12 -8.10 -1.28 -7.23
C PHE A 12 -8.81 -2.34 -6.37
N THR A 13 -9.87 -2.92 -6.93
CA THR A 13 -10.56 -4.09 -6.41
C THR A 13 -10.96 -4.98 -7.59
N PRO A 14 -10.90 -6.32 -7.49
CA PRO A 14 -11.29 -7.19 -8.60
C PRO A 14 -12.79 -7.06 -8.90
N GLN A 15 -13.18 -7.40 -10.11
CA GLN A 15 -14.61 -7.39 -10.46
C GLN A 15 -15.42 -8.33 -9.58
N ARG A 16 -14.83 -9.43 -9.14
CA ARG A 16 -15.40 -10.44 -8.25
C ARG A 16 -14.31 -11.21 -7.52
N ASN A 17 -14.70 -11.96 -6.53
CA ASN A 17 -13.88 -12.93 -5.81
C ASN A 17 -12.87 -12.31 -4.84
N TRP A 18 -12.16 -13.19 -4.13
CA TRP A 18 -11.16 -12.82 -3.14
C TRP A 18 -9.88 -12.30 -3.77
N MET A 19 -9.33 -11.23 -3.19
CA MET A 19 -7.96 -10.80 -3.39
C MET A 19 -7.30 -10.42 -2.06
N ASN A 20 -5.96 -10.61 -1.98
CA ASN A 20 -5.13 -10.10 -0.89
C ASN A 20 -3.84 -9.44 -1.43
N ASP A 21 -2.66 -9.90 -1.09
CA ASP A 21 -1.37 -9.24 -1.31
C ASP A 21 -1.16 -8.69 -2.72
N PRO A 22 -0.64 -7.47 -2.88
CA PRO A 22 -0.06 -7.04 -4.14
C PRO A 22 1.20 -7.86 -4.44
N ASN A 23 1.35 -8.30 -5.69
CA ASN A 23 2.45 -9.10 -6.18
C ASN A 23 3.04 -8.51 -7.44
N GLY A 24 4.28 -8.82 -7.73
CA GLY A 24 4.88 -8.57 -9.02
C GLY A 24 4.75 -7.13 -9.54
N LEU A 25 4.71 -6.14 -8.64
CA LEU A 25 4.58 -4.75 -9.01
C LEU A 25 5.76 -4.32 -9.89
N VAL A 26 5.49 -3.94 -11.14
CA VAL A 26 6.52 -3.54 -12.10
C VAL A 26 6.01 -2.46 -13.04
N TYR A 27 6.88 -1.49 -13.35
CA TYR A 27 6.65 -0.50 -14.40
C TYR A 27 7.40 -0.92 -15.65
N LEU A 28 6.73 -0.90 -16.80
CA LEU A 28 7.32 -1.20 -18.10
C LEU A 28 6.68 -0.33 -19.20
N ASP A 29 7.50 0.37 -19.96
CA ASP A 29 7.10 1.13 -21.16
C ASP A 29 5.86 2.04 -20.98
N GLY A 30 5.76 2.76 -19.87
CA GLY A 30 4.65 3.68 -19.58
C GLY A 30 3.48 3.02 -18.83
N VAL A 31 3.56 1.73 -18.53
CA VAL A 31 2.48 0.96 -17.90
C VAL A 31 2.92 0.43 -16.53
N TYR A 32 2.11 0.64 -15.52
CA TYR A 32 2.22 0.00 -14.22
C TYR A 32 1.45 -1.31 -14.24
N HIS A 33 2.10 -2.39 -13.89
CA HIS A 33 1.48 -3.72 -13.74
C HIS A 33 1.34 -4.04 -12.27
N LEU A 34 0.13 -4.40 -11.88
CA LEU A 34 -0.24 -4.94 -10.57
C LEU A 34 -0.63 -6.40 -10.77
N PHE A 35 0.12 -7.31 -10.20
CA PHE A 35 -0.35 -8.67 -9.96
C PHE A 35 -0.81 -8.77 -8.52
N PHE A 36 -1.67 -9.73 -8.21
CA PHE A 36 -2.24 -9.84 -6.88
C PHE A 36 -2.66 -11.27 -6.56
N GLN A 37 -2.61 -11.63 -5.28
CA GLN A 37 -3.16 -12.88 -4.80
C GLN A 37 -4.67 -12.91 -5.08
N TYR A 38 -5.13 -13.96 -5.76
CA TYR A 38 -6.49 -14.04 -6.26
C TYR A 38 -7.04 -15.47 -6.20
N ASN A 39 -8.28 -15.62 -5.71
CA ASN A 39 -9.01 -16.86 -5.85
C ASN A 39 -9.97 -16.75 -7.04
N PRO A 40 -9.70 -17.40 -8.19
CA PRO A 40 -10.57 -17.30 -9.37
C PRO A 40 -11.93 -17.95 -9.16
N ASP A 41 -12.10 -18.82 -8.17
CA ASP A 41 -13.27 -19.68 -8.00
C ASP A 41 -14.20 -19.25 -6.87
N GLY A 42 -13.80 -18.27 -6.04
CA GLY A 42 -14.63 -17.89 -4.90
C GLY A 42 -14.23 -16.63 -4.15
N ASN A 43 -15.12 -16.22 -3.25
CA ASN A 43 -14.98 -15.00 -2.46
C ASN A 43 -14.29 -15.24 -1.11
N ASP A 44 -13.69 -16.41 -0.91
CA ASP A 44 -12.91 -16.78 0.26
C ASP A 44 -11.47 -17.08 -0.12
N TRP A 45 -10.54 -16.99 0.85
CA TRP A 45 -9.15 -17.33 0.63
C TRP A 45 -8.99 -18.81 0.26
N GLY A 46 -8.27 -19.08 -0.79
CA GLY A 46 -8.01 -20.41 -1.33
C GLY A 46 -7.71 -20.36 -2.83
N ASN A 47 -7.30 -21.47 -3.42
CA ASN A 47 -7.03 -21.59 -4.88
C ASN A 47 -6.10 -20.48 -5.38
N MET A 48 -5.09 -20.11 -4.57
CA MET A 48 -4.28 -18.93 -4.81
C MET A 48 -3.58 -18.94 -6.16
N SER A 49 -3.87 -17.91 -6.91
CA SER A 49 -3.39 -17.61 -8.26
C SER A 49 -2.91 -16.16 -8.30
N TRP A 50 -2.21 -15.76 -9.36
CA TRP A 50 -1.97 -14.34 -9.60
C TRP A 50 -2.98 -13.77 -10.60
N GLY A 51 -3.85 -12.86 -10.11
CA GLY A 51 -4.59 -11.93 -10.94
C GLY A 51 -3.65 -10.89 -11.55
N HIS A 52 -4.13 -10.10 -12.52
CA HIS A 52 -3.34 -9.08 -13.19
C HIS A 52 -4.21 -7.86 -13.51
N ALA A 53 -3.68 -6.68 -13.29
CA ALA A 53 -4.25 -5.40 -13.71
C ALA A 53 -3.16 -4.45 -14.19
N THR A 54 -3.54 -3.50 -15.06
CA THR A 54 -2.63 -2.50 -15.61
C THR A 54 -3.18 -1.10 -15.45
N SER A 55 -2.29 -0.12 -15.29
CA SER A 55 -2.63 1.30 -15.17
C SER A 55 -1.54 2.18 -15.77
N THR A 56 -1.89 3.38 -16.22
CA THR A 56 -0.94 4.43 -16.61
C THR A 56 -0.81 5.55 -15.58
N ASP A 57 -1.74 5.61 -14.60
CA ASP A 57 -1.87 6.67 -13.61
C ASP A 57 -1.94 6.18 -12.15
N LEU A 58 -1.94 4.83 -11.95
CA LEU A 58 -2.07 4.17 -10.65
C LEU A 58 -3.42 4.39 -9.93
N LEU A 59 -4.41 5.02 -10.57
CA LEU A 59 -5.79 5.19 -10.08
C LEU A 59 -6.78 4.38 -10.91
N SER A 60 -6.62 4.45 -12.23
CA SER A 60 -7.51 3.78 -13.18
C SER A 60 -6.89 2.47 -13.61
N TRP A 61 -7.50 1.37 -13.19
CA TRP A 61 -6.98 0.03 -13.42
C TRP A 61 -7.82 -0.76 -14.40
N ALA A 62 -7.18 -1.39 -15.37
CA ALA A 62 -7.78 -2.36 -16.27
C ALA A 62 -7.42 -3.78 -15.83
N GLU A 63 -8.40 -4.55 -15.35
CA GLU A 63 -8.22 -5.95 -15.01
C GLU A 63 -7.94 -6.76 -16.28
N GLN A 64 -6.91 -7.60 -16.26
CA GLN A 64 -6.42 -8.42 -17.35
C GLN A 64 -6.77 -9.91 -17.13
N SER A 65 -6.37 -10.75 -18.06
CA SER A 65 -6.48 -12.20 -17.88
C SER A 65 -5.64 -12.69 -16.71
N LEU A 66 -6.04 -13.80 -16.09
CA LEU A 66 -5.30 -14.46 -15.02
C LEU A 66 -3.87 -14.77 -15.46
N ALA A 67 -2.87 -14.26 -14.72
CA ALA A 67 -1.47 -14.39 -15.11
C ALA A 67 -0.88 -15.77 -14.77
N LEU A 68 -0.98 -16.18 -13.51
CA LEU A 68 -0.46 -17.46 -13.03
C LEU A 68 -1.56 -18.24 -12.31
N PRO A 69 -2.22 -19.18 -12.98
CA PRO A 69 -3.27 -19.98 -12.36
C PRO A 69 -2.69 -21.04 -11.42
N TYR A 70 -3.43 -21.29 -10.32
CA TYR A 70 -3.21 -22.48 -9.49
C TYR A 70 -3.52 -23.77 -10.29
N THR A 71 -3.06 -24.90 -9.80
CA THR A 71 -3.40 -26.22 -10.30
C THR A 71 -3.74 -27.16 -9.13
N GLN A 72 -4.13 -28.41 -9.43
CA GLN A 72 -4.35 -29.39 -8.38
C GLN A 72 -3.06 -29.70 -7.57
N ASP A 73 -1.89 -29.49 -8.18
CA ASP A 73 -0.60 -29.86 -7.61
C ASP A 73 0.10 -28.67 -6.93
N GLU A 74 -0.32 -27.43 -7.24
CA GLU A 74 0.33 -26.24 -6.69
C GLU A 74 -0.62 -25.03 -6.60
N GLN A 75 -0.42 -24.22 -5.55
CA GLN A 75 -0.92 -22.86 -5.43
C GLN A 75 0.22 -21.86 -5.65
N ILE A 76 -0.14 -20.66 -6.10
CA ILE A 76 0.80 -19.58 -6.43
C ILE A 76 0.67 -18.50 -5.35
N PHE A 77 1.59 -18.51 -4.38
CA PHE A 77 1.65 -17.52 -3.32
C PHE A 77 2.46 -16.29 -3.75
N SER A 78 2.62 -15.34 -2.82
CA SER A 78 3.20 -14.03 -3.09
C SER A 78 4.63 -14.08 -3.63
N GLY A 79 5.02 -12.99 -4.30
CA GLY A 79 6.33 -12.83 -4.91
C GLY A 79 6.46 -11.52 -5.70
N SER A 80 7.50 -11.42 -6.50
CA SER A 80 7.89 -10.21 -7.22
C SER A 80 8.16 -10.46 -8.70
N ILE A 81 8.25 -9.38 -9.49
CA ILE A 81 8.66 -9.41 -10.89
C ILE A 81 9.84 -8.46 -11.09
N VAL A 82 10.77 -8.87 -11.93
CA VAL A 82 11.88 -8.04 -12.39
C VAL A 82 11.92 -8.00 -13.91
N VAL A 83 12.48 -6.92 -14.44
CA VAL A 83 12.83 -6.78 -15.87
C VAL A 83 14.27 -7.27 -16.04
N ASP A 84 14.48 -8.37 -16.76
CA ASP A 84 15.81 -8.93 -16.98
C ASP A 84 16.45 -8.31 -18.25
N HIS A 85 16.82 -7.02 -18.14
CA HIS A 85 17.36 -6.23 -19.24
C HIS A 85 18.59 -6.88 -19.91
N ASP A 86 19.42 -7.56 -19.12
CA ASP A 86 20.64 -8.19 -19.59
C ASP A 86 20.41 -9.62 -20.10
N ASN A 87 19.15 -10.11 -20.05
CA ASN A 87 18.78 -11.50 -20.37
C ASN A 87 19.65 -12.53 -19.63
N THR A 88 19.87 -12.28 -18.35
CA THR A 88 20.72 -13.13 -17.49
C THR A 88 20.17 -14.54 -17.33
N THR A 89 18.84 -14.69 -17.41
CA THR A 89 18.15 -16.00 -17.42
C THR A 89 18.31 -16.75 -18.73
N GLY A 90 18.60 -16.06 -19.85
CA GLY A 90 18.54 -16.63 -21.18
C GLY A 90 17.13 -16.93 -21.69
N PHE A 91 16.08 -16.40 -21.02
CA PHE A 91 14.67 -16.61 -21.45
C PHE A 91 14.28 -15.71 -22.63
N GLY A 92 14.96 -14.54 -22.78
CA GLY A 92 14.71 -13.63 -23.88
C GLY A 92 15.09 -14.24 -25.24
N GLN A 93 14.22 -14.05 -26.23
CA GLN A 93 14.40 -14.53 -27.60
C GLN A 93 14.30 -13.34 -28.56
N ASP A 94 15.06 -13.37 -29.65
CA ASP A 94 15.00 -12.37 -30.73
C ASP A 94 15.13 -10.90 -30.26
N GLY A 95 15.91 -10.66 -29.18
CA GLY A 95 16.10 -9.33 -28.59
C GLY A 95 14.97 -8.87 -27.66
N VAL A 96 13.98 -9.71 -27.38
CA VAL A 96 12.92 -9.41 -26.41
C VAL A 96 13.48 -9.51 -24.97
N VAL A 97 13.30 -8.45 -24.18
CA VAL A 97 13.66 -8.41 -22.77
C VAL A 97 12.56 -9.15 -21.96
N PRO A 98 12.91 -10.21 -21.23
CA PRO A 98 11.90 -10.93 -20.47
C PRO A 98 11.51 -10.21 -19.18
N LEU A 99 10.23 -10.27 -18.81
CA LEU A 99 9.81 -10.12 -17.44
C LEU A 99 9.95 -11.47 -16.74
N VAL A 100 10.53 -11.47 -15.55
CA VAL A 100 10.71 -12.71 -14.76
C VAL A 100 9.98 -12.56 -13.44
N ALA A 101 8.98 -13.42 -13.22
CA ALA A 101 8.28 -13.55 -11.95
C ALA A 101 9.01 -14.57 -11.07
N ILE A 102 9.24 -14.21 -9.83
CA ILE A 102 9.74 -15.06 -8.76
C ILE A 102 8.62 -15.14 -7.73
N TYR A 103 8.07 -16.32 -7.50
CA TYR A 103 6.90 -16.52 -6.64
C TYR A 103 7.07 -17.73 -5.72
N THR A 104 6.30 -17.76 -4.65
CA THR A 104 6.25 -18.92 -3.77
C THR A 104 5.28 -19.95 -4.33
N ARG A 105 5.81 -21.11 -4.70
CA ARG A 105 5.05 -22.29 -5.06
C ARG A 105 4.71 -23.08 -3.79
N VAL A 106 3.43 -23.42 -3.60
CA VAL A 106 2.98 -24.27 -2.49
C VAL A 106 2.42 -25.56 -3.06
N THR A 107 3.01 -26.68 -2.68
CA THR A 107 2.60 -28.02 -3.15
C THR A 107 1.58 -28.68 -2.22
N SER A 108 0.97 -29.77 -2.64
CA SER A 108 -0.04 -30.51 -1.87
C SER A 108 0.46 -31.02 -0.50
N ASN A 109 1.77 -31.19 -0.32
CA ASN A 109 2.40 -31.52 0.96
C ASN A 109 2.81 -30.30 1.79
N ALA A 110 2.28 -29.10 1.46
CA ALA A 110 2.51 -27.82 2.11
C ALA A 110 3.96 -27.31 2.08
N VAL A 111 4.83 -27.86 1.22
CA VAL A 111 6.18 -27.30 1.03
C VAL A 111 6.07 -26.00 0.24
N GLN A 112 6.71 -24.94 0.76
CA GLN A 112 6.84 -23.63 0.16
C GLN A 112 8.26 -23.48 -0.39
N ALA A 113 8.36 -23.24 -1.70
CA ALA A 113 9.63 -23.11 -2.41
C ALA A 113 9.54 -22.02 -3.48
N GLN A 114 10.66 -21.40 -3.84
CA GLN A 114 10.66 -20.31 -4.81
C GLN A 114 10.72 -20.87 -6.23
N ALA A 115 9.85 -20.37 -7.09
CA ALA A 115 9.68 -20.80 -8.47
C ALA A 115 9.70 -19.60 -9.42
N LEU A 116 9.95 -19.85 -10.71
CA LEU A 116 10.01 -18.85 -11.76
C LEU A 116 8.90 -19.04 -12.80
N ALA A 117 8.41 -17.93 -13.31
CA ALA A 117 7.74 -17.83 -14.59
C ALA A 117 8.27 -16.62 -15.38
N PHE A 118 8.14 -16.63 -16.69
CA PHE A 118 8.60 -15.52 -17.52
C PHE A 118 7.58 -15.17 -18.59
N SER A 119 7.62 -13.90 -19.00
CA SER A 119 6.80 -13.34 -20.06
C SER A 119 7.67 -12.68 -21.11
N LEU A 120 7.35 -12.89 -22.39
CA LEU A 120 8.00 -12.28 -23.55
C LEU A 120 7.06 -11.30 -24.30
N ASP A 121 5.87 -11.06 -23.77
CA ASP A 121 4.83 -10.19 -24.33
C ASP A 121 4.39 -9.09 -23.33
N ARG A 122 5.33 -8.55 -22.57
CA ARG A 122 5.12 -7.47 -21.61
C ARG A 122 4.15 -7.83 -20.48
N GLY A 123 4.21 -9.07 -19.99
CA GLY A 123 3.42 -9.51 -18.84
C GLY A 123 2.01 -9.97 -19.16
N MET A 124 1.63 -10.04 -20.44
CA MET A 124 0.27 -10.46 -20.82
C MET A 124 0.07 -11.97 -20.74
N THR A 125 1.10 -12.76 -21.07
CA THR A 125 1.10 -14.22 -20.89
C THR A 125 2.38 -14.69 -20.20
N TRP A 126 2.28 -15.81 -19.47
CA TRP A 126 3.35 -16.32 -18.64
C TRP A 126 3.62 -17.79 -18.87
N GLN A 127 4.90 -18.14 -18.92
CA GLN A 127 5.36 -19.52 -19.00
C GLN A 127 6.12 -19.88 -17.72
N LYS A 128 5.67 -20.91 -17.00
CA LYS A 128 6.39 -21.46 -15.83
C LYS A 128 7.70 -22.08 -16.26
N TYR A 129 8.76 -21.84 -15.51
CA TYR A 129 10.08 -22.44 -15.77
C TYR A 129 10.01 -23.95 -15.57
N HIS A 130 10.51 -24.72 -16.51
CA HIS A 130 10.36 -26.18 -16.53
C HIS A 130 11.12 -26.90 -15.39
N ALA A 131 12.18 -26.29 -14.83
CA ALA A 131 12.99 -26.86 -13.77
C ALA A 131 12.67 -26.30 -12.38
N ASN A 132 11.46 -25.75 -12.19
CA ASN A 132 10.99 -25.32 -10.86
C ASN A 132 10.93 -26.47 -9.85
N PRO A 133 11.16 -26.20 -8.53
CA PRO A 133 11.53 -24.91 -7.96
C PRO A 133 13.01 -24.58 -8.15
N VAL A 134 13.36 -23.27 -8.13
CA VAL A 134 14.76 -22.81 -8.22
C VAL A 134 15.43 -22.65 -6.86
N LEU A 135 14.64 -22.57 -5.79
CA LEU A 135 15.14 -22.53 -4.41
C LEU A 135 14.16 -23.23 -3.48
N ASP A 136 14.57 -24.34 -2.89
CA ASP A 136 13.77 -25.17 -1.98
C ASP A 136 14.56 -25.40 -0.68
N ARG A 137 13.91 -25.13 0.46
CA ARG A 137 14.44 -25.37 1.81
C ARG A 137 13.73 -26.52 2.53
N ASN A 138 12.80 -27.18 1.85
CA ASN A 138 11.90 -28.17 2.43
C ASN A 138 11.15 -27.64 3.67
N SER A 139 10.71 -26.38 3.58
CA SER A 139 10.01 -25.65 4.64
C SER A 139 8.54 -25.43 4.27
N SER A 140 7.65 -25.42 5.25
CA SER A 140 6.25 -25.03 5.10
C SER A 140 6.02 -23.53 5.34
N ALA A 141 7.09 -22.75 5.56
CA ALA A 141 7.01 -21.34 5.92
C ALA A 141 8.01 -20.45 5.16
N PHE A 142 8.68 -20.96 4.13
CA PHE A 142 9.66 -20.23 3.32
C PHE A 142 8.99 -19.56 2.13
N ARG A 143 8.70 -18.25 2.22
CA ARG A 143 7.84 -17.54 1.25
C ARG A 143 8.20 -16.09 0.96
N ASP A 144 7.44 -15.49 0.03
CA ASP A 144 7.33 -14.09 -0.33
C ASP A 144 8.65 -13.49 -0.85
N PRO A 145 9.21 -14.02 -1.96
CA PRO A 145 10.46 -13.55 -2.49
C PRO A 145 10.33 -12.16 -3.11
N LYS A 146 11.13 -11.21 -2.65
CA LYS A 146 11.37 -9.93 -3.30
C LYS A 146 12.74 -9.93 -3.94
N VAL A 147 12.80 -9.68 -5.24
CA VAL A 147 14.04 -9.68 -6.03
C VAL A 147 14.32 -8.30 -6.60
N PHE A 148 15.59 -7.90 -6.54
CA PHE A 148 16.08 -6.62 -7.07
C PHE A 148 17.56 -6.70 -7.44
N ARG A 149 18.06 -5.70 -8.16
CA ARG A 149 19.51 -5.53 -8.43
C ARG A 149 20.17 -4.75 -7.31
N ALA A 150 21.34 -5.22 -6.87
CA ALA A 150 22.19 -4.48 -5.97
C ALA A 150 23.68 -4.73 -6.28
N ALA A 151 24.51 -3.73 -6.03
CA ALA A 151 25.94 -3.88 -6.09
C ALA A 151 26.48 -4.48 -4.79
N ASP A 152 27.45 -5.40 -4.90
CA ASP A 152 28.20 -5.88 -3.75
C ASP A 152 29.24 -4.82 -3.31
N ARG A 153 29.96 -5.09 -2.19
CA ARG A 153 31.03 -4.23 -1.67
C ARG A 153 32.18 -3.97 -2.64
N HIS A 154 32.23 -4.67 -3.77
CA HIS A 154 33.23 -4.48 -4.85
C HIS A 154 32.64 -3.77 -6.07
N GLY A 155 31.37 -3.29 -5.97
CA GLY A 155 30.66 -2.62 -7.05
C GLY A 155 30.16 -3.55 -8.16
N ARG A 156 30.10 -4.88 -7.92
CA ARG A 156 29.61 -5.83 -8.91
C ARG A 156 28.10 -6.03 -8.74
N GLU A 157 27.35 -5.73 -9.77
CA GLU A 157 25.90 -5.92 -9.82
C GLU A 157 25.53 -7.40 -9.79
N ARG A 158 24.52 -7.71 -9.00
CA ARG A 158 23.91 -9.05 -8.91
C ARG A 158 22.43 -8.94 -8.61
N TRP A 159 21.73 -10.03 -8.83
CA TRP A 159 20.38 -10.21 -8.30
C TRP A 159 20.45 -10.54 -6.81
N VAL A 160 19.62 -9.90 -6.04
CA VAL A 160 19.42 -10.19 -4.61
C VAL A 160 17.97 -10.60 -4.42
N MET A 161 17.75 -11.66 -3.67
CA MET A 161 16.43 -12.08 -3.19
C MET A 161 16.41 -11.98 -1.68
N VAL A 162 15.38 -11.32 -1.15
CA VAL A 162 14.98 -11.45 0.24
C VAL A 162 13.68 -12.24 0.30
N ALA A 163 13.59 -13.21 1.22
CA ALA A 163 12.43 -14.04 1.48
C ALA A 163 12.36 -14.37 2.96
N VAL A 164 11.22 -14.79 3.47
CA VAL A 164 11.06 -15.07 4.90
C VAL A 164 10.92 -16.56 5.23
N GLU A 165 11.53 -16.98 6.34
CA GLU A 165 11.04 -18.12 7.13
C GLU A 165 10.04 -17.56 8.13
N ALA A 166 8.80 -17.51 7.73
CA ALA A 166 7.77 -16.66 8.32
C ALA A 166 7.53 -16.96 9.81
N GLU A 167 7.38 -18.24 10.19
CA GLU A 167 7.13 -18.64 11.57
C GLU A 167 8.36 -18.44 12.47
N GLN A 168 9.56 -18.50 11.88
CA GLN A 168 10.81 -18.26 12.59
C GLN A 168 11.16 -16.78 12.69
N ARG A 169 10.42 -15.90 11.99
CA ARG A 169 10.67 -14.45 11.92
C ARG A 169 12.08 -14.14 11.43
N MET A 170 12.48 -14.80 10.37
CA MET A 170 13.79 -14.60 9.76
C MET A 170 13.64 -14.15 8.33
N LEU A 171 14.28 -13.03 8.00
CA LEU A 171 14.54 -12.62 6.64
C LEU A 171 15.80 -13.32 6.16
N LEU A 172 15.73 -14.01 5.05
CA LEU A 172 16.85 -14.67 4.40
C LEU A 172 17.28 -13.90 3.16
N VAL A 173 18.58 -13.68 3.01
CA VAL A 173 19.17 -13.00 1.86
C VAL A 173 19.89 -14.02 1.00
N TYR A 174 19.61 -13.97 -0.30
CA TYR A 174 20.27 -14.77 -1.33
C TYR A 174 20.79 -13.87 -2.44
N SER A 175 21.81 -14.32 -3.17
CA SER A 175 22.29 -13.68 -4.38
C SER A 175 22.33 -14.62 -5.57
N SER A 176 22.21 -14.08 -6.78
CA SER A 176 22.26 -14.81 -8.04
C SER A 176 22.87 -13.99 -9.15
N HIS A 177 23.44 -14.66 -10.16
CA HIS A 177 23.88 -14.06 -11.41
C HIS A 177 22.87 -14.26 -12.56
N ASP A 178 21.97 -15.24 -12.41
CA ASP A 178 21.12 -15.74 -13.49
C ASP A 178 19.63 -15.87 -13.11
N LEU A 179 19.21 -15.45 -11.89
CA LEU A 179 17.89 -15.64 -11.31
C LEU A 179 17.47 -17.11 -11.10
N ILE A 180 18.27 -18.07 -11.54
CA ILE A 180 17.99 -19.51 -11.49
C ILE A 180 18.74 -20.18 -10.35
N THR A 181 20.02 -19.82 -10.21
CA THR A 181 20.91 -20.40 -9.19
C THR A 181 21.14 -19.42 -8.08
N TRP A 182 20.76 -19.76 -6.85
CA TRP A 182 20.79 -18.87 -5.70
C TRP A 182 21.80 -19.33 -4.65
N ALA A 183 22.63 -18.41 -4.19
CA ALA A 183 23.55 -18.60 -3.08
C ALA A 183 23.04 -17.91 -1.83
N TYR A 184 23.02 -18.61 -0.70
CA TYR A 184 22.68 -18.03 0.60
C TYR A 184 23.77 -17.05 1.05
N GLU A 185 23.35 -15.87 1.54
CA GLU A 185 24.27 -14.82 1.98
C GLU A 185 24.16 -14.57 3.49
N SER A 186 22.96 -14.29 4.01
CA SER A 186 22.77 -13.92 5.41
C SER A 186 21.32 -14.08 5.89
N THR A 187 21.16 -13.88 7.19
CA THR A 187 19.84 -13.82 7.86
C THR A 187 19.76 -12.56 8.72
N PHE A 188 18.57 -11.93 8.74
CA PHE A 188 18.20 -10.87 9.67
C PHE A 188 17.02 -11.34 10.53
N GLY A 189 17.07 -11.13 11.85
CA GLY A 189 16.08 -11.61 12.82
C GLY A 189 16.55 -12.86 13.60
N PRO A 190 15.69 -13.45 14.48
CA PRO A 190 14.32 -13.02 14.76
C PRO A 190 14.24 -11.84 15.72
N PHE A 191 13.22 -11.00 15.56
CA PHE A 191 12.86 -9.91 16.47
C PHE A 191 11.35 -9.91 16.73
N GLY A 192 10.89 -9.22 17.78
CA GLY A 192 9.50 -9.14 18.17
C GLY A 192 9.00 -10.38 18.92
N ASP A 193 7.69 -10.38 19.20
CA ASP A 193 7.05 -11.37 20.06
C ASP A 193 6.97 -12.77 19.41
N GLU A 194 6.99 -13.81 20.24
CA GLU A 194 6.75 -15.17 19.80
C GLU A 194 5.30 -15.36 19.32
N GLY A 195 5.13 -16.12 18.24
CA GLY A 195 3.82 -16.40 17.65
C GLY A 195 3.38 -15.40 16.57
N VAL A 196 4.11 -14.31 16.38
CA VAL A 196 4.00 -13.43 15.22
C VAL A 196 4.66 -14.08 14.00
N VAL A 197 4.12 -13.90 12.81
CA VAL A 197 4.77 -14.31 11.56
C VAL A 197 5.22 -13.10 10.77
N TRP A 198 6.31 -13.24 10.02
CA TRP A 198 6.79 -12.24 9.08
C TRP A 198 6.42 -12.65 7.66
N GLU A 199 5.90 -11.69 6.88
CA GLU A 199 5.46 -11.91 5.51
C GLU A 199 5.84 -10.71 4.62
N CYS A 200 5.81 -10.90 3.32
CA CYS A 200 5.92 -9.87 2.30
C CYS A 200 7.11 -8.91 2.52
N PRO A 201 8.34 -9.42 2.60
CA PRO A 201 9.51 -8.56 2.78
C PRO A 201 9.74 -7.69 1.54
N ASP A 202 10.15 -6.42 1.75
CA ASP A 202 10.69 -5.57 0.70
C ASP A 202 11.94 -4.85 1.21
N LEU A 203 12.99 -4.81 0.42
CA LEU A 203 14.26 -4.18 0.78
C LEU A 203 14.73 -3.26 -0.34
N PHE A 204 14.87 -1.96 -0.03
CA PHE A 204 15.22 -0.94 -1.01
C PHE A 204 15.97 0.25 -0.40
N ALA A 205 16.66 1.02 -1.24
CA ALA A 205 17.32 2.25 -0.82
C ALA A 205 16.39 3.46 -0.97
N LEU A 206 16.49 4.40 -0.02
CA LEU A 206 15.97 5.75 -0.08
C LEU A 206 17.10 6.74 0.27
N ASN A 207 17.07 7.91 -0.35
CA ASN A 207 18.02 8.98 -0.05
C ASN A 207 17.50 9.81 1.13
N LEU A 208 18.28 9.94 2.19
CA LEU A 208 17.92 10.78 3.34
C LEU A 208 17.76 12.23 2.91
N ASN A 209 16.58 12.82 3.14
CA ASN A 209 16.21 14.18 2.69
C ASN A 209 16.41 14.41 1.17
N GLY A 210 16.32 13.36 0.35
CA GLY A 210 16.56 13.41 -1.09
C GLY A 210 18.03 13.53 -1.49
N ASP A 211 18.99 13.45 -0.56
CA ASP A 211 20.41 13.57 -0.84
C ASP A 211 21.02 12.23 -1.31
N PRO A 212 21.43 12.11 -2.60
CA PRO A 212 22.00 10.87 -3.15
C PRO A 212 23.33 10.44 -2.50
N SER A 213 24.00 11.34 -1.78
CA SER A 213 25.24 11.02 -1.06
C SER A 213 24.98 10.31 0.30
N HIS A 214 23.73 10.27 0.73
CA HIS A 214 23.32 9.66 2.00
C HIS A 214 22.21 8.61 1.80
N PRO A 215 22.48 7.53 1.02
CA PRO A 215 21.51 6.44 0.85
C PRO A 215 21.35 5.66 2.15
N ARG A 216 20.10 5.31 2.47
CA ARG A 216 19.74 4.41 3.57
C ARG A 216 18.89 3.29 3.00
N TRP A 217 19.07 2.09 3.54
CA TRP A 217 18.23 0.98 3.18
C TRP A 217 17.03 0.89 4.11
N VAL A 218 15.91 0.57 3.53
CA VAL A 218 14.64 0.37 4.25
C VAL A 218 14.21 -1.07 4.01
N LEU A 219 14.00 -1.80 5.09
CA LEU A 219 13.35 -3.09 5.10
C LEU A 219 11.90 -2.89 5.54
N VAL A 220 10.96 -3.31 4.71
CA VAL A 220 9.54 -3.40 5.03
C VAL A 220 9.18 -4.85 5.28
N LEU A 221 8.37 -5.10 6.31
CA LEU A 221 7.83 -6.42 6.66
C LEU A 221 6.37 -6.27 7.06
N SER A 222 5.53 -7.20 6.65
CA SER A 222 4.19 -7.35 7.17
C SER A 222 4.16 -8.42 8.26
N THR A 223 3.34 -8.19 9.28
CA THR A 223 3.21 -9.13 10.40
C THR A 223 1.74 -9.36 10.69
N ASN A 224 1.38 -10.59 10.97
CA ASN A 224 0.07 -10.94 11.49
C ASN A 224 0.17 -11.47 12.92
N LYS A 225 -0.94 -11.47 13.67
CA LYS A 225 -1.03 -11.90 15.07
C LYS A 225 -0.27 -11.02 16.07
N VAL A 226 -0.05 -9.74 15.74
CA VAL A 226 0.43 -8.77 16.75
C VAL A 226 -0.68 -8.52 17.77
N PRO A 227 -0.43 -8.57 19.09
CA PRO A 227 -1.49 -8.55 20.11
C PRO A 227 -2.52 -7.43 20.00
N ASP A 228 -2.11 -6.22 19.58
CA ASP A 228 -2.99 -5.06 19.49
C ASP A 228 -3.36 -4.65 18.06
N HIS A 229 -2.69 -5.18 17.04
CA HIS A 229 -2.87 -4.76 15.64
C HIS A 229 -3.19 -5.90 14.67
N ASP A 230 -3.01 -7.13 15.05
CA ASP A 230 -3.30 -8.40 14.34
C ASP A 230 -2.79 -8.53 12.91
N SER A 231 -2.75 -7.45 12.14
CA SER A 231 -2.13 -7.32 10.81
C SER A 231 -1.59 -5.91 10.68
N ALA A 232 -0.30 -5.76 10.37
CA ALA A 232 0.32 -4.46 10.18
C ALA A 232 1.58 -4.57 9.29
N ALA A 233 1.98 -3.46 8.67
CA ALA A 233 3.27 -3.33 7.99
C ALA A 233 4.20 -2.42 8.80
N PHE A 234 5.46 -2.85 8.93
CA PHE A 234 6.50 -2.16 9.69
C PHE A 234 7.73 -1.92 8.83
N SER A 235 8.55 -0.97 9.23
CA SER A 235 9.80 -0.67 8.56
C SER A 235 10.96 -0.58 9.54
N PHE A 236 12.15 -0.95 9.05
CA PHE A 236 13.46 -0.73 9.65
C PHE A 236 14.30 0.11 8.69
N THR A 237 15.04 1.08 9.22
CA THR A 237 16.10 1.75 8.47
C THR A 237 17.44 1.14 8.80
N GLY A 238 18.38 1.14 7.84
CA GLY A 238 19.69 0.52 8.05
C GLY A 238 20.63 0.65 6.88
N HIS A 239 21.55 -0.29 6.79
CA HIS A 239 22.53 -0.41 5.73
C HIS A 239 22.50 -1.82 5.12
N PHE A 240 22.72 -1.90 3.82
CA PHE A 240 22.85 -3.15 3.10
C PHE A 240 24.05 -3.08 2.14
N ASP A 241 24.92 -4.06 2.18
CA ASP A 241 26.16 -4.12 1.41
C ASP A 241 26.11 -5.09 0.22
N GLY A 242 24.90 -5.49 -0.18
CA GLY A 242 24.65 -6.51 -1.19
C GLY A 242 24.60 -7.93 -0.62
N HIS A 243 24.96 -8.15 0.66
CA HIS A 243 25.03 -9.43 1.33
C HIS A 243 24.29 -9.45 2.67
N VAL A 244 24.47 -8.40 3.48
CA VAL A 244 23.97 -8.32 4.86
C VAL A 244 23.19 -7.04 5.06
N PHE A 245 21.98 -7.16 5.58
CA PHE A 245 21.23 -6.01 6.10
C PHE A 245 21.50 -5.85 7.59
N VAL A 246 21.84 -4.63 8.00
CA VAL A 246 22.06 -4.24 9.40
C VAL A 246 21.13 -3.06 9.69
N ALA A 247 20.13 -3.28 10.57
CA ALA A 247 19.25 -2.22 11.01
C ALA A 247 19.99 -1.25 11.93
N ASP A 248 19.63 0.05 11.88
CA ASP A 248 20.14 1.07 12.78
C ASP A 248 19.74 0.80 14.23
N ASP A 249 18.50 0.35 14.40
CA ASP A 249 17.92 -0.13 15.64
C ASP A 249 16.97 -1.28 15.34
N ALA A 250 17.38 -2.49 15.70
CA ALA A 250 16.62 -3.70 15.44
C ALA A 250 15.45 -3.91 16.44
N GLU A 251 15.45 -3.17 17.56
CA GLU A 251 14.40 -3.25 18.58
C GLU A 251 13.26 -2.26 18.31
N THR A 252 13.49 -1.24 17.46
CA THR A 252 12.48 -0.23 17.16
C THR A 252 11.79 -0.50 15.81
N TRP A 253 10.60 -1.04 15.88
CA TRP A 253 9.71 -1.22 14.74
C TRP A 253 8.92 0.08 14.52
N ARG A 254 8.91 0.58 13.30
CA ARG A 254 8.12 1.76 12.96
C ARG A 254 6.95 1.33 12.09
N PRO A 255 5.69 1.53 12.53
CA PRO A 255 4.53 1.30 11.68
C PRO A 255 4.67 2.09 10.38
N LEU A 256 4.37 1.44 9.26
CA LEU A 256 4.30 2.11 7.96
C LEU A 256 2.93 2.78 7.78
N ASP A 257 1.90 2.24 8.43
CA ASP A 257 0.56 2.80 8.50
C ASP A 257 0.01 2.61 9.93
N TYR A 258 -0.76 3.58 10.41
CA TYR A 258 -1.34 3.57 11.75
C TYR A 258 -2.81 3.16 11.76
N GLY A 259 -3.40 2.93 10.58
CA GLY A 259 -4.70 2.29 10.43
C GLY A 259 -4.61 0.78 10.62
N ARG A 260 -5.76 0.12 10.66
CA ARG A 260 -5.82 -1.33 10.83
C ARG A 260 -5.80 -2.10 9.51
N ASP A 261 -6.09 -1.43 8.40
CA ASP A 261 -6.33 -2.07 7.11
C ASP A 261 -5.20 -1.74 6.12
N PHE A 262 -3.96 -2.03 6.53
CA PHE A 262 -2.78 -1.88 5.68
C PHE A 262 -1.84 -3.07 5.88
N TYR A 263 -1.73 -3.91 4.86
CA TYR A 263 -0.97 -5.15 4.92
C TYR A 263 -0.24 -5.46 3.62
N ALA A 264 0.74 -6.38 3.66
CA ALA A 264 1.47 -6.93 2.51
C ALA A 264 2.09 -5.86 1.60
N ALA A 265 2.54 -4.73 2.19
CA ALA A 265 3.03 -3.59 1.42
C ALA A 265 4.34 -3.91 0.70
N VAL A 266 4.35 -3.77 -0.63
CA VAL A 266 5.52 -3.98 -1.49
C VAL A 266 5.66 -2.88 -2.53
N SER A 267 6.88 -2.68 -3.03
CA SER A 267 7.20 -1.61 -3.96
C SER A 267 7.24 -2.07 -5.42
N PHE A 268 6.97 -1.12 -6.33
CA PHE A 268 7.17 -1.29 -7.77
C PHE A 268 8.65 -1.43 -8.12
N ALA A 269 8.95 -2.39 -8.97
CA ALA A 269 10.23 -2.49 -9.65
C ALA A 269 10.26 -1.59 -10.90
N ASN A 270 11.45 -1.16 -11.31
CA ASN A 270 11.72 -0.47 -12.58
C ASN A 270 10.94 0.84 -12.77
N THR A 271 10.59 1.54 -11.68
CA THR A 271 9.88 2.83 -11.74
C THR A 271 10.73 3.92 -12.39
N PRO A 272 10.12 4.91 -13.09
CA PRO A 272 10.84 6.08 -13.57
C PRO A 272 11.54 6.81 -12.41
N ASP A 273 12.69 7.46 -12.70
CA ASP A 273 13.44 8.28 -11.76
C ASP A 273 13.81 7.59 -10.42
N ALA A 274 13.78 6.26 -10.42
CA ALA A 274 14.00 5.43 -9.23
C ALA A 274 13.09 5.79 -8.04
N CYS A 275 11.92 6.38 -8.29
CA CYS A 275 10.92 6.65 -7.27
C CYS A 275 10.50 5.35 -6.57
N ARG A 276 10.38 5.40 -5.25
CA ARG A 276 9.89 4.24 -4.50
C ARG A 276 8.40 4.38 -4.24
N ILE A 277 7.61 3.65 -5.04
CA ILE A 277 6.15 3.62 -4.95
C ILE A 277 5.75 2.27 -4.39
N ILE A 278 4.91 2.27 -3.34
CA ILE A 278 4.37 1.05 -2.72
C ILE A 278 2.85 0.98 -2.89
N LEU A 279 2.33 -0.24 -2.86
CA LEU A 279 0.92 -0.56 -2.62
C LEU A 279 0.84 -1.55 -1.46
N GLY A 280 -0.25 -1.47 -0.70
CA GLY A 280 -0.61 -2.46 0.30
C GLY A 280 -2.00 -3.04 0.04
N TRP A 281 -2.33 -4.12 0.72
CA TRP A 281 -3.69 -4.65 0.80
C TRP A 281 -4.49 -3.84 1.82
N ALA A 282 -5.57 -3.17 1.38
CA ALA A 282 -6.43 -2.36 2.21
C ALA A 282 -7.43 -3.24 2.99
N ASN A 283 -6.92 -4.11 3.84
CA ASN A 283 -7.71 -5.04 4.63
C ASN A 283 -6.90 -5.59 5.82
N ASN A 284 -7.52 -6.47 6.61
CA ASN A 284 -6.93 -7.07 7.80
C ASN A 284 -7.31 -8.55 7.92
N TRP A 285 -6.34 -9.41 8.16
CA TRP A 285 -6.54 -10.86 8.25
C TRP A 285 -7.55 -11.29 9.32
N GLN A 286 -7.78 -10.47 10.38
CA GLN A 286 -8.73 -10.82 11.43
C GLN A 286 -10.17 -10.92 10.94
N TYR A 287 -10.57 -10.07 9.98
CA TYR A 287 -11.97 -9.95 9.55
C TYR A 287 -12.16 -9.92 8.03
N ALA A 288 -11.10 -10.05 7.26
CA ALA A 288 -11.21 -9.98 5.80
C ALA A 288 -12.20 -11.01 5.23
N ALA A 289 -12.24 -12.22 5.81
CA ALA A 289 -13.16 -13.28 5.39
C ALA A 289 -14.63 -12.95 5.70
N ASP A 290 -14.89 -12.12 6.71
CA ASP A 290 -16.23 -11.75 7.15
C ASP A 290 -16.70 -10.41 6.60
N ALA A 291 -15.84 -9.68 5.86
CA ALA A 291 -16.16 -8.37 5.30
C ALA A 291 -17.45 -8.42 4.48
N PRO A 292 -18.40 -7.45 4.68
CA PRO A 292 -19.73 -7.49 4.07
C PRO A 292 -19.73 -7.03 2.61
N THR A 293 -18.79 -7.54 1.80
CA THR A 293 -18.62 -7.23 0.38
C THR A 293 -18.91 -8.45 -0.50
N TYR A 294 -19.61 -8.24 -1.60
CA TYR A 294 -19.96 -9.26 -2.58
C TYR A 294 -20.36 -8.61 -3.92
N PRO A 295 -19.94 -9.11 -5.08
CA PRO A 295 -19.21 -10.37 -5.36
C PRO A 295 -17.68 -10.23 -5.29
N TRP A 296 -17.14 -9.09 -4.88
CA TRP A 296 -15.72 -8.80 -4.71
C TRP A 296 -15.34 -8.83 -3.24
N ARG A 297 -14.06 -9.09 -2.93
CA ARG A 297 -13.52 -9.02 -1.58
C ARG A 297 -12.04 -8.67 -1.59
N GLY A 298 -11.68 -7.59 -0.88
CA GLY A 298 -10.35 -7.01 -0.85
C GLY A 298 -10.18 -5.84 -1.81
N ALA A 299 -9.30 -4.91 -1.45
CA ALA A 299 -8.90 -3.77 -2.28
C ALA A 299 -7.41 -3.48 -2.05
N MET A 300 -6.76 -2.81 -3.00
CA MET A 300 -5.45 -2.20 -2.79
C MET A 300 -5.60 -0.81 -2.19
N THR A 301 -4.58 -0.33 -1.49
CA THR A 301 -4.46 1.06 -1.07
C THR A 301 -4.22 1.98 -2.28
N LEU A 302 -4.30 3.29 -2.07
CA LEU A 302 -3.69 4.24 -2.99
C LEU A 302 -2.17 4.00 -3.10
N PRO A 303 -1.57 4.32 -4.26
CA PRO A 303 -0.13 4.26 -4.41
C PRO A 303 0.54 5.32 -3.55
N ARG A 304 1.63 4.96 -2.89
CA ARG A 304 2.36 5.85 -2.00
C ARG A 304 3.82 5.95 -2.41
N GLN A 305 4.25 7.14 -2.79
CA GLN A 305 5.66 7.45 -2.96
C GLN A 305 6.29 7.67 -1.59
N LEU A 306 7.37 6.96 -1.33
CA LEU A 306 8.11 7.04 -0.06
C LEU A 306 9.28 8.00 -0.17
N GLU A 307 9.45 8.82 0.86
CA GLU A 307 10.62 9.66 1.08
C GLU A 307 11.15 9.44 2.49
N LEU A 308 12.46 9.46 2.67
CA LEU A 308 13.09 9.32 3.98
C LEU A 308 13.58 10.68 4.49
N THR A 309 13.13 11.04 5.68
CA THR A 309 13.52 12.26 6.38
C THR A 309 14.19 11.91 7.71
N GLU A 310 14.75 12.92 8.41
CA GLU A 310 15.30 12.76 9.77
C GLU A 310 14.26 12.26 10.78
N THR A 311 12.98 12.51 10.53
CA THR A 311 11.89 12.11 11.44
C THR A 311 11.28 10.74 11.08
N GLY A 312 11.62 10.19 9.93
CA GLY A 312 11.13 8.91 9.45
C GLY A 312 10.69 8.95 7.99
N ILE A 313 9.94 7.93 7.58
CA ILE A 313 9.38 7.81 6.24
C ILE A 313 8.15 8.69 6.13
N THR A 314 8.08 9.50 5.07
CA THR A 314 6.86 10.21 4.65
C THR A 314 6.27 9.53 3.42
N GLN A 315 4.95 9.61 3.29
CA GLN A 315 4.20 8.92 2.25
C GLN A 315 3.24 9.89 1.59
N ASN A 316 3.38 10.09 0.28
CA ASN A 316 2.51 10.97 -0.50
C ASN A 316 2.08 10.27 -1.78
N LEU A 317 1.07 10.79 -2.47
CA LEU A 317 0.73 10.27 -3.79
C LEU A 317 1.89 10.52 -4.76
N PRO A 318 2.18 9.60 -5.69
CA PRO A 318 3.10 9.85 -6.80
C PRO A 318 2.60 11.00 -7.69
N ALA A 319 3.51 11.72 -8.34
CA ALA A 319 3.16 12.83 -9.22
C ALA A 319 2.18 12.42 -10.33
N VAL A 320 2.38 11.25 -10.94
CA VAL A 320 1.48 10.71 -11.99
C VAL A 320 0.05 10.53 -11.47
N THR A 321 -0.10 10.18 -10.20
CA THR A 321 -1.40 10.00 -9.55
C THR A 321 -2.04 11.35 -9.21
N GLU A 322 -1.26 12.29 -8.67
CA GLU A 322 -1.75 13.67 -8.41
C GLU A 322 -2.20 14.37 -9.69
N GLU A 323 -1.51 14.19 -10.81
CA GLU A 323 -1.87 14.75 -12.12
C GLU A 323 -3.16 14.16 -12.71
N ALA A 324 -3.52 12.93 -12.32
CA ALA A 324 -4.75 12.27 -12.74
C ALA A 324 -5.99 12.70 -11.93
N LEU A 325 -5.78 13.36 -10.78
CA LEU A 325 -6.86 13.88 -9.94
C LEU A 325 -7.40 15.21 -10.49
N PRO A 326 -8.68 15.58 -10.19
CA PRO A 326 -9.22 16.87 -10.54
C PRO A 326 -8.37 18.02 -10.00
N ALA A 327 -7.98 18.97 -10.88
CA ALA A 327 -7.17 20.12 -10.50
C ALA A 327 -7.92 21.13 -9.62
N GLU A 328 -9.25 21.25 -9.81
CA GLU A 328 -10.09 22.23 -9.12
C GLU A 328 -11.03 21.53 -8.14
N PRO A 329 -11.17 22.04 -6.90
CA PRO A 329 -12.12 21.50 -5.95
C PRO A 329 -13.56 21.77 -6.38
N SER A 330 -14.46 20.83 -6.12
CA SER A 330 -15.91 20.98 -6.32
C SER A 330 -16.53 21.93 -5.29
N GLN A 331 -15.96 21.98 -4.08
CA GLN A 331 -16.37 22.88 -3.01
C GLN A 331 -15.15 23.42 -2.26
N THR A 332 -15.23 24.66 -1.80
CA THR A 332 -14.22 25.26 -0.89
C THR A 332 -14.90 25.91 0.29
N TYR A 333 -14.24 25.88 1.44
CA TYR A 333 -14.69 26.58 2.63
C TYR A 333 -13.49 27.21 3.35
N GLN A 334 -13.66 28.40 3.88
CA GLN A 334 -12.65 29.08 4.68
C GLN A 334 -13.30 29.84 5.83
N ALA A 335 -12.75 29.70 7.02
CA ALA A 335 -13.16 30.43 8.19
C ALA A 335 -11.95 30.90 8.99
N ASP A 336 -11.99 32.14 9.48
CA ASP A 336 -11.03 32.64 10.48
C ASP A 336 -11.37 32.15 11.89
N HIS A 337 -12.63 31.75 12.11
CA HIS A 337 -13.11 31.12 13.32
C HIS A 337 -14.19 30.08 12.93
N LEU A 338 -13.84 28.80 13.12
CA LEU A 338 -14.78 27.72 12.89
C LEU A 338 -15.77 27.65 14.07
N GLU A 339 -17.02 28.01 13.79
CA GLU A 339 -18.12 28.01 14.77
C GLU A 339 -19.11 26.90 14.42
N GLY A 340 -19.28 25.95 15.36
CA GLY A 340 -20.23 24.84 15.21
C GLY A 340 -19.89 23.89 14.05
N PRO A 341 -20.74 22.89 13.81
CA PRO A 341 -20.51 21.93 12.73
C PRO A 341 -20.78 22.55 11.36
N VAL A 342 -19.87 22.29 10.41
CA VAL A 342 -20.02 22.58 8.98
C VAL A 342 -20.25 21.26 8.26
N ILE A 343 -21.29 21.22 7.41
CA ILE A 343 -21.68 20.01 6.68
C ILE A 343 -21.40 20.21 5.20
N PHE A 344 -20.74 19.22 4.58
CA PHE A 344 -20.48 19.17 3.15
C PHE A 344 -21.21 17.94 2.56
N ASP A 345 -21.90 18.14 1.45
CA ASP A 345 -22.41 17.03 0.62
C ASP A 345 -21.28 16.53 -0.26
N SER A 346 -20.78 15.33 0.04
CA SER A 346 -19.54 14.81 -0.54
C SER A 346 -19.73 13.62 -1.48
N GLY A 347 -20.90 12.99 -1.46
CA GLY A 347 -21.04 11.67 -2.07
C GLY A 347 -20.23 10.60 -1.29
N ARG A 348 -19.73 9.58 -2.02
CA ARG A 348 -19.00 8.43 -1.44
C ARG A 348 -17.61 8.22 -2.04
N HIS A 349 -17.21 9.03 -3.00
CA HIS A 349 -15.92 8.96 -3.70
C HIS A 349 -15.37 10.36 -3.81
N TYR A 350 -14.47 10.72 -2.88
CA TYR A 350 -14.00 12.09 -2.78
C TYR A 350 -12.61 12.20 -2.15
N ARG A 351 -11.95 13.34 -2.37
CA ARG A 351 -10.80 13.83 -1.62
C ARG A 351 -11.21 15.03 -0.79
N PHE A 352 -10.90 15.03 0.49
CA PHE A 352 -11.15 16.12 1.41
C PHE A 352 -9.85 16.60 2.02
N ARG A 353 -9.44 17.81 1.64
CA ARG A 353 -8.26 18.47 2.20
C ARG A 353 -8.67 19.44 3.28
N LEU A 354 -8.09 19.30 4.46
CA LEU A 354 -8.30 20.17 5.61
C LEU A 354 -6.97 20.75 6.08
N THR A 355 -6.93 22.09 6.22
CA THR A 355 -5.84 22.76 6.92
C THR A 355 -6.43 23.55 8.08
N CYS A 356 -5.93 23.31 9.31
CA CYS A 356 -6.31 24.05 10.49
C CYS A 356 -5.10 24.72 11.15
N THR A 357 -5.31 25.89 11.74
CA THR A 357 -4.38 26.54 12.68
C THR A 357 -5.05 26.58 14.04
N LEU A 358 -4.42 25.98 15.04
CA LEU A 358 -4.99 25.59 16.32
C LEU A 358 -4.12 26.07 17.48
N ASP A 359 -4.71 26.22 18.65
CA ASP A 359 -3.97 26.30 19.94
C ASP A 359 -3.91 24.93 20.63
N ASP A 360 -3.16 24.81 21.71
CA ASP A 360 -2.97 23.57 22.47
C ASP A 360 -4.28 23.03 23.11
N ALA A 361 -5.30 23.86 23.26
CA ALA A 361 -6.57 23.46 23.85
C ALA A 361 -7.60 23.03 22.79
N ALA A 362 -7.23 23.09 21.51
CA ALA A 362 -8.16 22.83 20.42
C ALA A 362 -8.32 21.33 20.13
N GLU A 363 -9.53 20.98 19.74
CA GLU A 363 -9.91 19.68 19.22
C GLU A 363 -10.63 19.86 17.88
N VAL A 364 -10.31 19.03 16.90
CA VAL A 364 -10.94 19.04 15.58
C VAL A 364 -11.49 17.64 15.29
N SER A 365 -12.72 17.57 14.81
CA SER A 365 -13.35 16.31 14.41
C SER A 365 -13.88 16.39 12.98
N VAL A 366 -13.63 15.34 12.21
CA VAL A 366 -14.15 15.15 10.85
C VAL A 366 -14.96 13.85 10.83
N GLY A 367 -16.27 13.97 10.82
CA GLY A 367 -17.18 12.85 10.60
C GLY A 367 -17.29 12.55 9.11
N LEU A 368 -16.98 11.32 8.72
CA LEU A 368 -16.99 10.85 7.33
C LEU A 368 -18.15 9.88 7.09
N LEU A 369 -18.61 9.80 5.84
CA LEU A 369 -19.71 8.91 5.47
C LEU A 369 -20.89 9.09 6.41
N SER A 370 -21.31 10.33 6.62
CA SER A 370 -22.37 10.69 7.54
C SER A 370 -23.74 10.60 6.86
N GLY A 371 -24.71 10.02 7.55
CA GLY A 371 -26.09 9.97 7.14
C GLY A 371 -27.00 10.21 8.35
N ALA A 372 -28.07 11.03 8.20
CA ALA A 372 -28.95 11.42 9.29
C ALA A 372 -28.21 11.97 10.53
N GLY A 373 -27.09 12.68 10.32
CA GLY A 373 -26.26 13.27 11.38
C GLY A 373 -25.36 12.28 12.12
N MET A 374 -25.27 11.01 11.67
CA MET A 374 -24.41 9.99 12.28
C MET A 374 -23.31 9.57 11.33
N PRO A 375 -22.02 9.88 11.61
CA PRO A 375 -20.89 9.45 10.80
C PRO A 375 -20.56 7.97 11.02
N ALA A 376 -20.20 7.27 9.94
CA ALA A 376 -19.70 5.91 10.02
C ALA A 376 -18.25 5.83 10.50
N ALA A 377 -17.48 6.89 10.25
CA ALA A 377 -16.11 7.03 10.72
C ALA A 377 -15.87 8.46 11.22
N VAL A 378 -15.05 8.61 12.25
CA VAL A 378 -14.68 9.92 12.82
C VAL A 378 -13.17 10.01 12.96
N LEU A 379 -12.59 11.02 12.35
CA LEU A 379 -11.25 11.48 12.67
C LEU A 379 -11.35 12.51 13.79
N HIS A 380 -10.55 12.35 14.82
CA HIS A 380 -10.46 13.29 15.92
C HIS A 380 -9.00 13.65 16.20
N TYR A 381 -8.70 14.94 16.19
CA TYR A 381 -7.37 15.47 16.54
C TYR A 381 -7.42 16.29 17.78
N ALA A 382 -6.61 15.90 18.78
CA ALA A 382 -6.40 16.63 20.04
C ALA A 382 -5.06 17.36 19.99
N ALA A 383 -5.07 18.69 19.88
CA ALA A 383 -3.86 19.50 19.69
C ALA A 383 -2.91 19.41 20.88
N GLY A 384 -3.42 19.38 22.12
CA GLY A 384 -2.60 19.31 23.33
C GLY A 384 -1.75 18.04 23.48
N THR A 385 -2.16 16.96 22.85
CA THR A 385 -1.41 15.69 22.84
C THR A 385 -0.80 15.38 21.48
N HIS A 386 -1.11 16.17 20.45
CA HIS A 386 -0.80 15.93 19.05
C HIS A 386 -1.33 14.58 18.55
N THR A 387 -2.42 14.08 19.11
CA THR A 387 -2.95 12.76 18.78
C THR A 387 -4.05 12.88 17.74
N LEU A 388 -3.87 12.20 16.62
CA LEU A 388 -4.91 11.93 15.64
C LEU A 388 -5.44 10.52 15.87
N SER A 389 -6.75 10.39 16.03
CA SER A 389 -7.43 9.10 16.15
C SER A 389 -8.46 8.93 15.04
N PHE A 390 -8.65 7.69 14.62
CA PHE A 390 -9.68 7.26 13.68
C PHE A 390 -10.60 6.26 14.39
N GLU A 391 -11.87 6.62 14.56
CA GLU A 391 -12.90 5.82 15.21
C GLU A 391 -13.91 5.32 14.16
N ARG A 392 -14.17 4.02 14.13
CA ARG A 392 -15.23 3.37 13.32
C ARG A 392 -16.20 2.54 14.13
N THR A 393 -16.28 2.77 15.44
CA THR A 393 -17.15 2.06 16.38
C THR A 393 -18.63 2.27 16.08
N ARG A 394 -18.97 3.34 15.36
CA ARG A 394 -20.32 3.70 14.91
C ARG A 394 -20.58 3.39 13.44
N SER A 395 -19.66 2.68 12.77
CA SER A 395 -19.88 2.23 11.39
C SER A 395 -21.21 1.47 11.31
N GLY A 396 -22.02 1.80 10.31
CA GLY A 396 -23.39 1.28 10.22
C GLY A 396 -23.51 -0.24 10.08
N ARG A 397 -22.43 -0.89 9.59
CA ARG A 397 -22.29 -2.35 9.49
C ARG A 397 -20.96 -2.77 10.09
N ASN A 398 -20.90 -2.85 11.41
CA ASN A 398 -19.69 -3.22 12.16
C ASN A 398 -19.84 -4.53 12.96
N GLU A 399 -21.02 -5.15 12.94
CA GLU A 399 -21.34 -6.34 13.71
C GLU A 399 -20.84 -7.65 13.08
N PHE A 400 -20.31 -7.60 11.84
CA PHE A 400 -19.85 -8.78 11.14
C PHE A 400 -18.61 -9.42 11.79
N HIS A 401 -17.81 -8.63 12.54
CA HIS A 401 -16.68 -9.14 13.29
C HIS A 401 -16.39 -8.28 14.54
N PRO A 402 -16.15 -8.89 15.72
CA PRO A 402 -16.00 -8.15 16.99
C PRO A 402 -14.77 -7.23 17.03
N ARG A 403 -13.71 -7.53 16.25
CA ARG A 403 -12.49 -6.73 16.18
C ARG A 403 -12.53 -5.63 15.11
N PHE A 404 -13.64 -5.49 14.39
CA PHE A 404 -13.77 -4.44 13.39
C PHE A 404 -14.00 -3.06 14.01
N ALA A 405 -14.88 -2.97 15.01
CA ALA A 405 -15.29 -1.72 15.66
C ALA A 405 -14.24 -1.23 16.68
N GLU A 406 -13.06 -0.83 16.18
CA GLU A 406 -11.96 -0.36 17.03
C GLU A 406 -11.49 1.06 16.64
N VAL A 407 -10.67 1.66 17.52
CA VAL A 407 -10.06 2.98 17.33
C VAL A 407 -8.57 2.81 17.03
N SER A 408 -8.10 3.46 15.99
CA SER A 408 -6.66 3.60 15.70
C SER A 408 -6.19 4.99 16.09
N SER A 409 -4.95 5.14 16.54
CA SER A 409 -4.43 6.46 16.89
C SER A 409 -2.92 6.57 16.60
N VAL A 410 -2.50 7.79 16.31
CA VAL A 410 -1.10 8.14 16.10
C VAL A 410 -0.79 9.51 16.73
N ARG A 411 0.38 9.62 17.31
CA ARG A 411 0.92 10.91 17.72
C ARG A 411 1.67 11.53 16.55
N LEU A 412 1.15 12.65 16.04
CA LEU A 412 1.78 13.38 14.94
C LEU A 412 3.04 14.11 15.43
N PRO A 413 4.09 14.22 14.58
CA PRO A 413 5.24 15.06 14.89
C PRO A 413 4.80 16.51 15.11
N SER A 414 5.35 17.16 16.13
CA SER A 414 5.11 18.60 16.35
C SER A 414 5.70 19.40 15.18
N SER A 415 4.90 20.23 14.54
CA SER A 415 5.35 21.16 13.50
C SER A 415 6.11 22.36 14.14
N SER A 416 7.20 22.10 14.85
CA SER A 416 8.09 23.17 15.29
C SER A 416 8.88 23.63 14.07
N SER A 417 8.49 24.76 13.48
CA SER A 417 9.34 25.50 12.55
C SER A 417 10.67 25.79 13.23
N SER A 418 11.76 25.23 12.70
CA SER A 418 13.12 25.53 13.09
C SER A 418 13.47 26.99 12.78
N SER A 419 13.10 27.90 13.67
CA SER A 419 13.65 29.26 13.78
C SER A 419 13.53 29.74 15.23
N PRO A 420 14.64 29.93 15.95
CA PRO A 420 14.62 30.48 17.30
C PRO A 420 14.52 32.00 17.21
N GLN A 421 13.37 32.55 16.86
CA GLN A 421 13.13 33.99 16.96
C GLN A 421 11.70 34.29 17.43
N SER A 422 11.63 34.82 18.62
CA SER A 422 10.53 35.46 19.36
C SER A 422 9.80 34.61 20.42
N LEU A 423 10.11 34.93 21.65
CA LEU A 423 9.58 34.41 22.93
C LEU A 423 8.16 34.92 23.28
N SER A 424 7.31 35.29 22.32
CA SER A 424 6.00 35.89 22.61
C SER A 424 4.86 35.57 21.63
N GLN A 425 4.93 34.49 20.83
CA GLN A 425 3.77 34.02 20.09
C GLN A 425 3.23 32.74 20.74
N SER A 426 1.93 32.74 21.07
CA SER A 426 1.20 31.53 21.44
C SER A 426 1.53 30.43 20.43
N LEU A 427 1.96 29.26 20.92
CA LEU A 427 2.28 28.11 20.07
C LEU A 427 1.03 27.74 19.25
N SER A 428 0.98 28.15 18.01
CA SER A 428 -0.08 27.74 17.09
C SER A 428 0.38 26.49 16.36
N HIS A 429 -0.40 25.42 16.44
CA HIS A 429 -0.18 24.19 15.70
C HIS A 429 -0.87 24.26 14.36
N ARG A 430 -0.24 23.66 13.34
CA ARG A 430 -0.84 23.46 12.04
C ARG A 430 -1.16 21.97 11.85
N LEU A 431 -2.41 21.68 11.57
CA LEU A 431 -2.88 20.36 11.16
C LEU A 431 -3.19 20.41 9.66
N GLU A 432 -2.63 19.47 8.92
CA GLU A 432 -2.96 19.24 7.52
C GLU A 432 -3.45 17.79 7.38
N LEU A 433 -4.66 17.60 6.85
CA LEU A 433 -5.22 16.29 6.54
C LEU A 433 -5.58 16.25 5.06
N ASP A 434 -5.15 15.21 4.39
CA ASP A 434 -5.56 14.85 3.04
C ASP A 434 -6.26 13.50 3.13
N ILE A 435 -7.58 13.48 2.95
CA ILE A 435 -8.46 12.36 3.24
C ILE A 435 -9.07 11.89 1.93
N PHE A 436 -8.92 10.61 1.63
CA PHE A 436 -9.56 9.95 0.50
C PHE A 436 -10.62 8.99 1.02
N VAL A 437 -11.82 9.10 0.48
CA VAL A 437 -12.92 8.17 0.74
C VAL A 437 -13.38 7.60 -0.58
N ASP A 438 -13.45 6.28 -0.64
CA ASP A 438 -13.80 5.53 -1.85
C ASP A 438 -14.65 4.31 -1.50
N GLY A 439 -15.97 4.48 -1.53
CA GLY A 439 -16.89 3.46 -1.06
C GLY A 439 -16.69 3.15 0.42
N CYS A 440 -16.12 2.00 0.72
CA CYS A 440 -15.80 1.60 2.09
C CYS A 440 -14.35 1.86 2.51
N ILE A 441 -13.48 2.34 1.63
CA ILE A 441 -12.06 2.60 1.95
C ILE A 441 -11.88 4.05 2.36
N VAL A 442 -11.16 4.28 3.44
CA VAL A 442 -10.75 5.60 3.91
C VAL A 442 -9.24 5.61 4.10
N GLU A 443 -8.54 6.48 3.39
CA GLU A 443 -7.12 6.74 3.60
C GLU A 443 -6.88 8.18 4.04
N VAL A 444 -6.06 8.36 5.05
CA VAL A 444 -5.71 9.66 5.63
C VAL A 444 -4.22 9.86 5.57
N PHE A 445 -3.79 10.94 4.92
CA PHE A 445 -2.41 11.42 4.92
C PHE A 445 -2.32 12.66 5.81
N ALA A 446 -1.70 12.52 6.98
CA ALA A 446 -1.60 13.61 7.95
C ALA A 446 -0.24 14.31 7.85
N ASN A 447 -0.26 15.65 7.94
CA ASN A 447 0.92 16.51 7.93
C ASN A 447 1.90 16.15 6.80
N ARG A 448 1.38 16.17 5.55
CA ARG A 448 2.14 15.85 4.33
C ARG A 448 2.73 14.44 4.35
N GLY A 449 1.94 13.48 4.79
CA GLY A 449 2.33 12.08 4.80
C GLY A 449 3.29 11.68 5.92
N ALA A 450 3.49 12.52 6.93
CA ALA A 450 4.26 12.17 8.13
C ALA A 450 3.62 11.04 8.94
N ALA A 451 2.32 10.85 8.79
CA ALA A 451 1.58 9.67 9.25
C ALA A 451 0.44 9.37 8.27
N THR A 452 0.16 8.09 8.09
CA THR A 452 -0.96 7.59 7.27
C THR A 452 -1.84 6.64 8.09
N LEU A 453 -3.14 6.64 7.80
CA LEU A 453 -4.09 5.71 8.38
C LEU A 453 -4.98 5.16 7.27
N THR A 454 -4.98 3.85 7.08
CA THR A 454 -5.86 3.13 6.16
C THR A 454 -6.90 2.36 6.95
N MET A 455 -8.17 2.60 6.69
CA MET A 455 -9.28 1.99 7.40
C MET A 455 -10.44 1.67 6.45
N GLN A 456 -11.11 0.56 6.70
CA GLN A 456 -12.44 0.31 6.11
C GLN A 456 -13.54 0.90 7.00
N ALA A 457 -14.59 1.43 6.39
CA ALA A 457 -15.78 1.91 7.08
C ALA A 457 -17.03 1.61 6.24
N PHE A 458 -17.93 0.80 6.77
CA PHE A 458 -19.17 0.42 6.10
C PHE A 458 -20.33 1.27 6.60
N SER A 459 -20.80 2.18 5.76
CA SER A 459 -21.88 3.12 6.10
C SER A 459 -23.24 2.70 5.52
N ALA A 460 -24.29 3.39 5.92
CA ALA A 460 -25.57 3.29 5.24
C ALA A 460 -25.45 3.79 3.78
N PRO A 461 -26.21 3.23 2.83
CA PRO A 461 -26.10 3.60 1.42
C PRO A 461 -26.37 5.08 1.09
N ASP A 462 -27.15 5.76 1.94
CA ASP A 462 -27.50 7.19 1.83
C ASP A 462 -26.51 8.12 2.54
N ALA A 463 -25.48 7.60 3.19
CA ALA A 463 -24.46 8.40 3.85
C ALA A 463 -23.58 9.13 2.81
N ARG A 464 -23.69 10.47 2.77
CA ARG A 464 -23.07 11.33 1.74
C ARG A 464 -22.46 12.60 2.30
N GLU A 465 -22.44 12.76 3.61
CA GLU A 465 -22.04 14.01 4.24
C GLU A 465 -20.69 13.86 4.96
N ILE A 466 -19.94 14.97 4.97
CA ILE A 466 -18.82 15.20 5.87
C ILE A 466 -19.26 16.24 6.90
N VAL A 467 -18.98 15.98 8.16
CA VAL A 467 -19.28 16.89 9.26
C VAL A 467 -17.97 17.35 9.89
N LEU A 468 -17.58 18.60 9.66
CA LEU A 468 -16.42 19.23 10.28
C LEU A 468 -16.87 19.99 11.52
N SER A 469 -16.28 19.70 12.68
CA SER A 469 -16.48 20.45 13.91
C SER A 469 -15.16 20.69 14.62
N ALA A 470 -15.12 21.75 15.42
CA ALA A 470 -13.96 22.05 16.25
C ALA A 470 -14.42 22.68 17.57
N ASP A 471 -13.64 22.45 18.62
CA ASP A 471 -13.75 23.08 19.92
C ASP A 471 -12.38 23.61 20.38
N GLY A 472 -12.34 24.78 20.99
CA GLY A 472 -11.10 25.40 21.43
C GLY A 472 -11.33 26.72 22.15
N ARG A 473 -10.32 27.18 22.87
CA ARG A 473 -10.37 28.45 23.62
C ARG A 473 -10.08 29.67 22.74
N ALA A 474 -9.26 29.46 21.71
CA ALA A 474 -8.93 30.49 20.73
C ALA A 474 -9.61 30.21 19.39
N PRO A 475 -9.73 31.23 18.49
CA PRO A 475 -10.28 31.02 17.15
C PRO A 475 -9.50 29.96 16.36
N ILE A 476 -10.21 28.99 15.82
CA ILE A 476 -9.65 27.94 14.97
C ILE A 476 -9.85 28.37 13.52
N ARG A 477 -8.76 28.63 12.82
CA ARG A 477 -8.81 28.90 11.39
C ARG A 477 -8.86 27.60 10.63
N ALA A 478 -9.77 27.50 9.69
CA ALA A 478 -9.93 26.31 8.86
C ALA A 478 -10.02 26.68 7.36
N ARG A 479 -9.37 25.88 6.53
CA ARG A 479 -9.53 25.86 5.07
C ARG A 479 -9.84 24.44 4.64
N VAL A 480 -10.88 24.30 3.80
CA VAL A 480 -11.31 23.03 3.23
C VAL A 480 -11.33 23.13 1.71
N GLU A 481 -10.89 22.06 1.06
CA GLU A 481 -11.05 21.80 -0.37
C GLU A 481 -11.64 20.40 -0.52
N LEU A 482 -12.80 20.30 -1.17
CA LEU A 482 -13.47 19.02 -1.46
C LEU A 482 -13.45 18.77 -2.96
N TYR A 483 -13.00 17.59 -3.37
CA TYR A 483 -12.94 17.15 -4.77
C TYR A 483 -13.86 15.95 -4.97
N ASP A 484 -14.74 16.01 -5.94
CA ASP A 484 -15.57 14.87 -6.36
C ASP A 484 -14.72 13.95 -7.26
N LEU A 485 -14.57 12.69 -6.86
CA LEU A 485 -13.76 11.69 -7.56
C LEU A 485 -14.61 10.63 -8.27
N THR A 486 -15.91 10.78 -8.30
CA THR A 486 -16.85 9.80 -8.90
C THR A 486 -16.57 9.53 -10.38
N GLN A 487 -15.98 10.47 -11.10
CA GLN A 487 -15.77 10.39 -12.55
C GLN A 487 -14.38 9.86 -12.98
N ILE A 488 -13.46 9.62 -12.05
CA ILE A 488 -12.07 9.22 -12.38
C ILE A 488 -12.04 7.96 -13.25
N THR A 489 -12.76 6.92 -12.86
CA THR A 489 -12.74 5.62 -13.53
C THR A 489 -13.34 5.64 -14.94
N VAL A 490 -14.31 6.52 -15.22
CA VAL A 490 -15.06 6.52 -16.49
C VAL A 490 -14.21 7.06 -17.64
N THR A 491 -13.39 8.07 -17.39
CA THR A 491 -12.60 8.75 -18.43
C THR A 491 -11.41 7.89 -18.89
N ASN A 492 -10.75 7.23 -17.96
CA ASN A 492 -9.51 6.49 -18.22
C ASN A 492 -9.73 5.07 -18.77
N SER A 493 -10.82 4.39 -18.38
CA SER A 493 -11.19 3.10 -18.99
C SER A 493 -11.51 3.21 -20.49
N ARG A 494 -12.03 4.36 -20.95
CA ARG A 494 -12.23 4.64 -22.39
C ARG A 494 -10.92 4.86 -23.13
N MET A 495 -9.95 5.50 -22.51
CA MET A 495 -8.64 5.78 -23.10
C MET A 495 -7.81 4.50 -23.25
N LEU A 496 -7.78 3.64 -22.22
CA LEU A 496 -7.10 2.33 -22.24
C LEU A 496 -7.70 1.36 -23.27
N MET A 497 -9.02 1.40 -23.52
CA MET A 497 -9.65 0.59 -24.57
C MET A 497 -9.34 1.09 -25.98
N LEU A 498 -9.12 2.37 -26.19
CA LEU A 498 -8.81 2.94 -27.51
C LEU A 498 -7.34 2.70 -27.93
N GLU A 499 -6.40 2.66 -27.01
CA GLU A 499 -4.99 2.37 -27.29
C GLU A 499 -4.74 0.87 -27.58
N ASN A 500 -5.53 -0.04 -26.99
CA ASN A 500 -5.46 -1.46 -27.30
C ASN A 500 -6.04 -1.83 -28.68
N VAL A 501 -6.71 -0.90 -29.37
CA VAL A 501 -7.28 -1.10 -30.73
C VAL A 501 -6.37 -0.53 -31.81
N ALA A 502 -5.42 0.34 -31.49
CA ALA A 502 -4.39 0.81 -32.42
C ALA A 502 -3.25 -0.22 -32.50
N GLY A 503 -3.38 -1.20 -33.37
CA GLY A 503 -2.27 -2.06 -33.77
C GLY A 503 -1.09 -1.24 -34.28
N PRO A 504 0.14 -1.81 -34.32
CA PRO A 504 1.31 -1.10 -34.79
C PRO A 504 1.10 -0.55 -36.20
N PRO A 505 1.60 0.64 -36.54
CA PRO A 505 1.49 1.17 -37.90
C PRO A 505 2.12 0.19 -38.85
N SER A 506 1.36 -0.23 -39.85
CA SER A 506 1.84 -1.03 -40.99
C SER A 506 2.84 -0.19 -41.79
N GLU A 507 4.11 -0.57 -41.80
CA GLU A 507 5.01 -0.25 -42.91
C GLU A 507 4.79 -1.19 -44.09
#